data_8ba6573b0f1d358af5bb8f20e371eb5d
#
_entry.id   8ba6573b0f1d358af5bb8f20e371eb5d
#
_cell.length_a   1.000
_cell.length_b   1.000
_cell.length_c   1.000
_cell.angle_alpha   90.00
_cell.angle_beta   90.00
_cell.angle_gamma   90.00
#
_symmetry.space_group_name_H-M   'P 1'
#
loop_
_entity.id
_entity.type
_entity.pdbx_description
1 polymer ?
#
loop_
_entity_poly.entity_id
_entity_poly.type
_entity_poly.pdbx_seq_one_letter_code
_entity_poly.pdbx_strand_id
1 'polypeptide(L)'
;MGKAISSISCEHDCEISFPVDLGDNPADGIDSCDVVIDFSLREATLPLAKLSAQAGKPMVIGTTGHQADEKNEIEALGKQIPMVWAGNFSTGVNLLFYLTEQAARVLDSRSNFDAEVIEMHHRLKKDAPSGTADRLLEILKSSRNLTDSQIAHGRDGIVGERPADEIGSHALRGGDVVGDHTVMFAGMGERIELTHRATDRKIFAAGALKAAEWVFGQPPSLYSMQDVLGLTS
;
A
#
# COMPACT_ATOMS: atom_id res chain seq x y z
N MET A 1 -14.24 3.80 -0.75
CA MET A 1 -13.88 2.45 -0.24
C MET A 1 -15.03 1.84 0.59
N GLY A 2 -15.65 2.51 1.54
CA GLY A 2 -16.72 1.94 2.38
C GLY A 2 -17.79 1.16 1.63
N LYS A 3 -18.37 1.76 0.57
CA LYS A 3 -19.36 1.05 -0.27
C LYS A 3 -18.81 -0.23 -0.94
N ALA A 4 -17.54 -0.24 -1.34
CA ALA A 4 -16.92 -1.42 -1.93
C ALA A 4 -16.73 -2.54 -0.88
N ILE A 5 -16.31 -2.19 0.34
CA ILE A 5 -16.19 -3.11 1.46
C ILE A 5 -17.56 -3.71 1.78
N SER A 6 -18.60 -2.88 1.97
CA SER A 6 -19.96 -3.35 2.25
C SER A 6 -20.53 -4.25 1.14
N SER A 7 -20.14 -4.01 -0.12
CA SER A 7 -20.67 -4.80 -1.25
C SER A 7 -20.14 -6.24 -1.33
N ILE A 8 -19.02 -6.54 -0.65
CA ILE A 8 -18.37 -7.86 -0.71
C ILE A 8 -18.20 -8.50 0.68
N SER A 9 -18.63 -7.83 1.76
CA SER A 9 -18.41 -8.31 3.13
C SER A 9 -18.98 -9.71 3.36
N CYS A 10 -20.17 -10.01 2.82
CA CYS A 10 -20.78 -11.34 2.93
C CYS A 10 -19.96 -12.46 2.25
N GLU A 11 -19.09 -12.12 1.29
CA GLU A 11 -18.20 -13.09 0.63
C GLU A 11 -16.98 -13.42 1.52
N HIS A 12 -16.79 -12.69 2.61
CA HIS A 12 -15.67 -12.75 3.55
C HIS A 12 -16.08 -13.07 4.99
N ASP A 13 -17.24 -13.70 5.19
CA ASP A 13 -17.78 -14.01 6.52
C ASP A 13 -17.79 -12.81 7.49
N CYS A 14 -17.88 -11.59 6.94
CA CYS A 14 -17.90 -10.32 7.66
C CYS A 14 -19.27 -9.66 7.53
N GLU A 15 -19.79 -9.14 8.62
CA GLU A 15 -20.97 -8.28 8.65
C GLU A 15 -20.55 -6.82 8.94
N ILE A 16 -21.13 -5.88 8.21
CA ILE A 16 -20.93 -4.46 8.50
C ILE A 16 -21.99 -4.04 9.54
N SER A 17 -21.60 -4.03 10.81
CA SER A 17 -22.49 -3.73 11.92
C SER A 17 -22.89 -2.24 11.97
N PHE A 18 -21.96 -1.32 11.69
CA PHE A 18 -22.21 0.11 11.76
C PHE A 18 -21.40 0.88 10.68
N PRO A 19 -22.00 1.14 9.52
CA PRO A 19 -21.35 1.98 8.51
C PRO A 19 -21.37 3.45 8.93
N VAL A 20 -20.24 4.13 8.85
CA VAL A 20 -20.05 5.55 9.22
C VAL A 20 -19.71 6.36 7.98
N ASP A 21 -20.40 7.48 7.77
CA ASP A 21 -20.11 8.46 6.72
C ASP A 21 -20.00 9.88 7.31
N LEU A 22 -19.79 10.86 6.46
CA LEU A 22 -19.64 12.27 6.88
C LEU A 22 -20.89 12.76 7.64
N GLY A 23 -20.69 13.19 8.88
CA GLY A 23 -21.73 13.69 9.77
C GLY A 23 -22.23 12.66 10.81
N ASP A 24 -21.86 11.39 10.69
CA ASP A 24 -22.13 10.38 11.71
C ASP A 24 -21.11 10.46 12.84
N ASN A 25 -21.51 9.99 14.02
CA ASN A 25 -20.63 9.86 15.18
C ASN A 25 -20.13 8.41 15.33
N PRO A 26 -18.84 8.11 15.10
CA PRO A 26 -18.34 6.74 15.22
C PRO A 26 -18.53 6.11 16.61
N ALA A 27 -18.65 6.93 17.67
CA ALA A 27 -18.85 6.43 19.03
C ALA A 27 -20.19 5.69 19.20
N ASP A 28 -21.19 6.00 18.37
CA ASP A 28 -22.52 5.38 18.48
C ASP A 28 -22.51 3.89 18.06
N GLY A 29 -21.51 3.47 17.28
CA GLY A 29 -21.37 2.10 16.78
C GLY A 29 -20.14 1.33 17.28
N ILE A 30 -19.23 1.96 18.02
CA ILE A 30 -17.95 1.36 18.39
C ILE A 30 -18.10 0.07 19.22
N ASP A 31 -19.10 -0.01 20.08
CA ASP A 31 -19.34 -1.18 20.92
C ASP A 31 -19.97 -2.35 20.15
N SER A 32 -20.58 -2.07 19.00
CA SER A 32 -21.30 -3.07 18.17
C SER A 32 -20.38 -3.77 17.16
N CYS A 33 -19.13 -3.36 17.01
CA CYS A 33 -18.19 -3.96 16.07
C CYS A 33 -17.07 -4.74 16.80
N ASP A 34 -16.49 -5.72 16.11
CA ASP A 34 -15.30 -6.45 16.55
C ASP A 34 -14.01 -5.78 16.06
N VAL A 35 -14.04 -5.16 14.87
CA VAL A 35 -12.90 -4.49 14.22
C VAL A 35 -13.38 -3.21 13.54
N VAL A 36 -12.59 -2.15 13.65
CA VAL A 36 -12.83 -0.88 12.96
C VAL A 36 -12.04 -0.84 11.66
N ILE A 37 -12.68 -0.48 10.53
CA ILE A 37 -12.01 -0.29 9.23
C ILE A 37 -12.12 1.16 8.80
N ASP A 38 -10.98 1.84 8.65
CA ASP A 38 -10.88 3.24 8.25
C ASP A 38 -10.37 3.44 6.82
N PHE A 39 -11.23 3.95 5.95
CA PHE A 39 -10.90 4.50 4.63
C PHE A 39 -11.56 5.87 4.46
N SER A 40 -11.44 6.71 5.47
CA SER A 40 -12.08 8.02 5.54
C SER A 40 -11.15 9.15 5.07
N LEU A 41 -11.13 10.25 5.80
CA LEU A 41 -10.24 11.39 5.60
C LEU A 41 -9.10 11.35 6.62
N ARG A 42 -7.94 11.90 6.25
CA ARG A 42 -6.76 11.98 7.12
C ARG A 42 -7.10 12.50 8.53
N GLU A 43 -7.87 13.58 8.57
CA GLU A 43 -8.25 14.27 9.81
C GLU A 43 -9.14 13.41 10.73
N ALA A 44 -9.83 12.41 10.19
CA ALA A 44 -10.70 11.52 10.94
C ALA A 44 -9.96 10.30 11.52
N THR A 45 -8.84 9.88 10.92
CA THR A 45 -8.13 8.66 11.32
C THR A 45 -7.65 8.70 12.77
N LEU A 46 -6.93 9.74 13.18
CA LEU A 46 -6.38 9.80 14.54
C LEU A 46 -7.45 9.87 15.65
N PRO A 47 -8.52 10.69 15.54
CA PRO A 47 -9.66 10.62 16.46
C PRO A 47 -10.29 9.22 16.52
N LEU A 48 -10.49 8.56 15.37
CA LEU A 48 -11.06 7.21 15.32
C LEU A 48 -10.13 6.17 15.94
N ALA A 49 -8.82 6.27 15.72
CA ALA A 49 -7.83 5.40 16.33
C ALA A 49 -7.79 5.55 17.86
N LYS A 50 -7.91 6.77 18.38
CA LYS A 50 -8.03 7.03 19.83
C LYS A 50 -9.31 6.40 20.40
N LEU A 51 -10.43 6.54 19.70
CA LEU A 51 -11.70 5.91 20.09
C LEU A 51 -11.60 4.38 20.09
N SER A 52 -11.02 3.79 19.04
CA SER A 52 -10.79 2.35 18.95
C SER A 52 -9.92 1.84 20.09
N ALA A 53 -8.84 2.54 20.42
CA ALA A 53 -7.95 2.18 21.53
C ALA A 53 -8.68 2.25 22.89
N GLN A 54 -9.48 3.29 23.13
CA GLN A 54 -10.31 3.42 24.35
C GLN A 54 -11.33 2.29 24.51
N ALA A 55 -11.92 1.84 23.38
CA ALA A 55 -12.88 0.74 23.36
C ALA A 55 -12.21 -0.65 23.27
N GLY A 56 -10.88 -0.72 23.17
CA GLY A 56 -10.15 -1.98 23.01
C GLY A 56 -10.42 -2.69 21.69
N LYS A 57 -10.81 -1.96 20.64
CA LYS A 57 -11.17 -2.54 19.32
C LYS A 57 -9.98 -2.53 18.38
N PRO A 58 -9.62 -3.69 17.77
CA PRO A 58 -8.65 -3.75 16.67
C PRO A 58 -9.01 -2.81 15.52
N MET A 59 -8.01 -2.33 14.76
CA MET A 59 -8.26 -1.37 13.70
C MET A 59 -7.47 -1.67 12.42
N VAL A 60 -8.11 -1.45 11.27
CA VAL A 60 -7.49 -1.48 9.94
C VAL A 60 -7.51 -0.07 9.36
N ILE A 61 -6.35 0.47 9.01
CA ILE A 61 -6.18 1.84 8.52
C ILE A 61 -5.70 1.82 7.07
N GLY A 62 -6.56 2.25 6.15
CA GLY A 62 -6.26 2.43 4.73
C GLY A 62 -6.17 3.90 4.30
N THR A 63 -6.47 4.81 5.20
CA THR A 63 -6.32 6.25 4.98
C THR A 63 -4.84 6.64 4.93
N THR A 64 -4.47 7.51 4.00
CA THR A 64 -3.09 7.93 3.73
C THR A 64 -2.92 9.45 3.88
N GLY A 65 -1.68 9.94 3.76
CA GLY A 65 -1.38 11.37 3.77
C GLY A 65 -1.15 11.97 5.17
N HIS A 66 -1.04 11.15 6.22
CA HIS A 66 -0.78 11.59 7.59
C HIS A 66 0.57 12.29 7.73
N GLN A 67 0.59 13.35 8.54
CA GLN A 67 1.82 14.04 8.91
C GLN A 67 2.64 13.22 9.92
N ALA A 68 3.90 13.60 10.15
CA ALA A 68 4.81 12.86 11.00
C ALA A 68 4.33 12.74 12.47
N ASP A 69 3.74 13.79 13.01
CA ASP A 69 3.16 13.82 14.35
C ASP A 69 1.95 12.88 14.48
N GLU A 70 1.03 12.92 13.50
CA GLU A 70 -0.12 12.00 13.44
C GLU A 70 0.34 10.53 13.35
N LYS A 71 1.36 10.27 12.53
CA LYS A 71 1.94 8.91 12.41
C LYS A 71 2.48 8.42 13.75
N ASN A 72 3.25 9.24 14.45
CA ASN A 72 3.82 8.88 15.74
C ASN A 72 2.72 8.59 16.79
N GLU A 73 1.62 9.36 16.77
CA GLU A 73 0.50 9.11 17.68
C GLU A 73 -0.23 7.81 17.34
N ILE A 74 -0.49 7.53 16.06
CA ILE A 74 -1.12 6.27 15.61
C ILE A 74 -0.24 5.08 15.97
N GLU A 75 1.08 5.16 15.74
CA GLU A 75 2.04 4.12 16.11
C GLU A 75 2.05 3.85 17.62
N ALA A 76 1.93 4.90 18.44
CA ALA A 76 1.83 4.77 19.90
C ALA A 76 0.54 4.04 20.32
N LEU A 77 -0.58 4.26 19.62
CA LEU A 77 -1.84 3.55 19.86
C LEU A 77 -1.76 2.07 19.48
N GLY A 78 -0.95 1.69 18.50
CA GLY A 78 -0.66 0.30 18.15
C GLY A 78 -0.07 -0.53 19.30
N LYS A 79 0.49 0.11 20.34
CA LYS A 79 0.92 -0.57 21.57
C LYS A 79 -0.22 -0.93 22.52
N GLN A 80 -1.42 -0.40 22.29
CA GLN A 80 -2.60 -0.59 23.12
C GLN A 80 -3.59 -1.57 22.47
N ILE A 81 -3.73 -1.53 21.16
CA ILE A 81 -4.61 -2.39 20.36
C ILE A 81 -3.88 -2.91 19.11
N PRO A 82 -4.25 -4.06 18.57
CA PRO A 82 -3.71 -4.52 17.29
C PRO A 82 -4.23 -3.65 16.15
N MET A 83 -3.33 -3.17 15.29
CA MET A 83 -3.65 -2.31 14.16
C MET A 83 -2.95 -2.80 12.90
N VAL A 84 -3.67 -2.86 11.76
CA VAL A 84 -3.06 -3.02 10.43
C VAL A 84 -3.08 -1.68 9.73
N TRP A 85 -1.92 -1.15 9.37
CA TRP A 85 -1.83 0.12 8.64
C TRP A 85 -1.09 -0.06 7.33
N ALA A 86 -1.76 0.23 6.22
CA ALA A 86 -1.19 0.08 4.88
C ALA A 86 -1.71 1.12 3.90
N GLY A 87 -0.85 1.61 3.03
CA GLY A 87 -1.24 2.47 1.91
C GLY A 87 -1.88 1.73 0.74
N ASN A 88 -1.80 0.39 0.74
CA ASN A 88 -2.40 -0.46 -0.28
C ASN A 88 -2.79 -1.81 0.32
N PHE A 89 -4.04 -2.23 0.12
CA PHE A 89 -4.58 -3.49 0.65
C PHE A 89 -4.67 -4.62 -0.39
N SER A 90 -4.29 -4.39 -1.64
CA SER A 90 -4.26 -5.48 -2.63
C SER A 90 -3.24 -6.56 -2.24
N THR A 91 -3.68 -7.81 -2.14
CA THR A 91 -2.80 -8.96 -1.94
C THR A 91 -1.71 -9.03 -3.01
N GLY A 92 -2.09 -8.83 -4.28
CA GLY A 92 -1.14 -8.88 -5.41
C GLY A 92 -0.11 -7.75 -5.39
N VAL A 93 -0.51 -6.53 -5.00
CA VAL A 93 0.44 -5.40 -4.85
C VAL A 93 1.42 -5.64 -3.71
N ASN A 94 0.96 -6.15 -2.57
CA ASN A 94 1.84 -6.45 -1.44
C ASN A 94 2.80 -7.61 -1.75
N LEU A 95 2.35 -8.61 -2.50
CA LEU A 95 3.23 -9.65 -3.04
C LEU A 95 4.26 -9.06 -4.02
N LEU A 96 3.84 -8.12 -4.90
CA LEU A 96 4.77 -7.41 -5.80
C LEU A 96 5.83 -6.65 -5.00
N PHE A 97 5.48 -5.96 -3.92
CA PHE A 97 6.44 -5.29 -3.04
C PHE A 97 7.46 -6.27 -2.46
N TYR A 98 6.99 -7.38 -1.90
CA TYR A 98 7.85 -8.42 -1.35
C TYR A 98 8.80 -9.01 -2.40
N LEU A 99 8.26 -9.44 -3.55
CA LEU A 99 9.07 -10.02 -4.63
C LEU A 99 10.07 -9.01 -5.21
N THR A 100 9.70 -7.73 -5.30
CA THR A 100 10.61 -6.66 -5.73
C THR A 100 11.78 -6.52 -4.77
N GLU A 101 11.53 -6.55 -3.46
CA GLU A 101 12.58 -6.48 -2.46
C GLU A 101 13.53 -7.68 -2.56
N GLN A 102 12.99 -8.91 -2.65
CA GLN A 102 13.82 -10.13 -2.80
C GLN A 102 14.64 -10.10 -4.10
N ALA A 103 14.02 -9.73 -5.22
CA ALA A 103 14.70 -9.62 -6.51
C ALA A 103 15.78 -8.53 -6.49
N ALA A 104 15.51 -7.35 -5.92
CA ALA A 104 16.45 -6.23 -5.87
C ALA A 104 17.71 -6.51 -5.04
N ARG A 105 17.64 -7.41 -4.06
CA ARG A 105 18.80 -7.86 -3.27
C ARG A 105 19.77 -8.74 -4.07
N VAL A 106 19.27 -9.45 -5.07
CA VAL A 106 20.05 -10.35 -5.92
C VAL A 106 20.46 -9.67 -7.23
N LEU A 107 19.52 -8.92 -7.82
CA LEU A 107 19.66 -8.28 -9.13
C LEU A 107 20.04 -6.80 -8.95
N ASP A 108 21.22 -6.54 -8.41
CA ASP A 108 21.78 -5.21 -8.17
C ASP A 108 22.70 -4.75 -9.32
N SER A 109 23.24 -3.54 -9.23
CA SER A 109 24.17 -2.97 -10.23
C SER A 109 25.47 -3.77 -10.34
N ARG A 110 25.91 -4.46 -9.28
CA ARG A 110 27.09 -5.33 -9.31
C ARG A 110 26.85 -6.60 -10.12
N SER A 111 25.58 -7.02 -10.21
CA SER A 111 25.13 -8.13 -11.05
C SER A 111 24.78 -7.67 -12.47
N ASN A 112 25.04 -6.39 -12.82
CA ASN A 112 24.72 -5.76 -14.10
C ASN A 112 23.23 -5.79 -14.47
N PHE A 113 22.33 -5.64 -13.48
CA PHE A 113 20.90 -5.50 -13.71
C PHE A 113 20.45 -4.06 -13.46
N ASP A 114 19.87 -3.46 -14.48
CA ASP A 114 19.21 -2.17 -14.44
C ASP A 114 17.79 -2.29 -13.90
N ALA A 115 17.33 -1.34 -13.08
CA ALA A 115 16.00 -1.34 -12.54
C ALA A 115 15.14 -0.24 -13.16
N GLU A 116 13.93 -0.59 -13.60
CA GLU A 116 12.95 0.34 -14.15
C GLU A 116 11.58 0.06 -13.51
N VAL A 117 10.86 1.11 -13.15
CA VAL A 117 9.46 1.05 -12.66
C VAL A 117 8.57 1.69 -13.70
N ILE A 118 7.55 0.94 -14.15
CA ILE A 118 6.56 1.42 -15.11
C ILE A 118 5.19 1.30 -14.45
N GLU A 119 4.42 2.40 -14.43
CA GLU A 119 3.06 2.37 -13.93
C GLU A 119 2.08 2.98 -14.92
N MET A 120 0.85 2.48 -14.94
CA MET A 120 -0.22 3.03 -15.75
C MET A 120 -1.51 3.17 -14.94
N HIS A 121 -2.15 4.32 -15.04
CA HIS A 121 -3.46 4.59 -14.44
C HIS A 121 -4.38 5.33 -15.40
N HIS A 122 -5.66 5.44 -15.00
CA HIS A 122 -6.68 6.15 -15.75
C HIS A 122 -6.31 7.62 -15.98
N ARG A 123 -6.87 8.20 -17.06
CA ARG A 123 -6.60 9.57 -17.49
C ARG A 123 -6.87 10.67 -16.44
N LEU A 124 -7.68 10.37 -15.43
CA LEU A 124 -8.07 11.33 -14.40
C LEU A 124 -7.14 11.33 -13.17
N LYS A 125 -6.13 10.44 -13.09
CA LYS A 125 -5.19 10.41 -11.98
C LYS A 125 -4.25 11.62 -12.05
N LYS A 126 -4.18 12.37 -10.94
CA LYS A 126 -3.47 13.66 -10.88
C LYS A 126 -2.02 13.53 -10.43
N ASP A 127 -1.74 12.61 -9.53
CA ASP A 127 -0.40 12.33 -9.00
C ASP A 127 0.40 11.42 -9.94
N ALA A 128 1.69 11.67 -10.08
CA ALA A 128 2.67 10.86 -10.77
C ALA A 128 4.05 11.08 -10.12
N PRO A 129 4.78 10.00 -9.75
CA PRO A 129 4.32 8.61 -9.79
C PRO A 129 3.16 8.34 -8.81
N SER A 130 2.50 7.18 -8.96
CA SER A 130 1.45 6.76 -8.04
C SER A 130 2.05 6.32 -6.70
N GLY A 131 1.27 6.37 -5.60
CA GLY A 131 1.76 5.92 -4.29
C GLY A 131 2.28 4.48 -4.27
N THR A 132 1.75 3.59 -5.13
CA THR A 132 2.29 2.23 -5.30
C THR A 132 3.65 2.26 -6.02
N ALA A 133 3.80 3.08 -7.06
CA ALA A 133 5.09 3.24 -7.75
C ALA A 133 6.13 3.89 -6.82
N ASP A 134 5.75 4.91 -6.04
CA ASP A 134 6.63 5.51 -5.04
C ASP A 134 7.14 4.46 -4.04
N ARG A 135 6.26 3.58 -3.56
CA ARG A 135 6.67 2.50 -2.66
C ARG A 135 7.62 1.50 -3.33
N LEU A 136 7.43 1.17 -4.60
CA LEU A 136 8.37 0.33 -5.37
C LEU A 136 9.74 1.02 -5.52
N LEU A 137 9.76 2.33 -5.79
CA LEU A 137 10.98 3.11 -5.86
C LEU A 137 11.71 3.16 -4.51
N GLU A 138 10.99 3.32 -3.39
CA GLU A 138 11.57 3.25 -2.04
C GLU A 138 12.21 1.89 -1.76
N ILE A 139 11.55 0.79 -2.13
CA ILE A 139 12.08 -0.57 -1.98
C ILE A 139 13.37 -0.72 -2.78
N LEU A 140 13.38 -0.30 -4.05
CA LEU A 140 14.56 -0.39 -4.91
C LEU A 140 15.71 0.48 -4.39
N LYS A 141 15.43 1.72 -3.94
CA LYS A 141 16.44 2.60 -3.32
C LYS A 141 17.05 1.96 -2.07
N SER A 142 16.20 1.50 -1.16
CA SER A 142 16.67 0.89 0.08
C SER A 142 17.50 -0.36 -0.17
N SER A 143 17.05 -1.24 -1.09
CA SER A 143 17.74 -2.49 -1.41
C SER A 143 19.09 -2.27 -2.12
N ARG A 144 19.25 -1.15 -2.84
CA ARG A 144 20.46 -0.81 -3.61
C ARG A 144 21.33 0.27 -2.93
N ASN A 145 20.93 0.77 -1.74
CA ASN A 145 21.59 1.88 -1.05
C ASN A 145 21.68 3.17 -1.90
N LEU A 146 20.62 3.49 -2.63
CA LEU A 146 20.47 4.66 -3.49
C LEU A 146 19.60 5.74 -2.83
N THR A 147 19.61 6.94 -3.40
CA THR A 147 18.84 8.11 -2.94
C THR A 147 17.92 8.60 -4.06
N ASP A 148 17.12 9.63 -3.79
CA ASP A 148 16.22 10.22 -4.78
C ASP A 148 16.96 10.82 -5.98
N SER A 149 18.21 11.22 -5.82
CA SER A 149 19.02 11.78 -6.92
C SER A 149 19.34 10.78 -8.04
N GLN A 150 19.17 9.49 -7.81
CA GLN A 150 19.35 8.43 -8.80
C GLN A 150 18.03 7.97 -9.46
N ILE A 151 16.90 8.61 -9.16
CA ILE A 151 15.63 8.31 -9.84
C ILE A 151 15.53 9.19 -11.11
N ALA A 152 15.40 8.54 -12.27
CA ALA A 152 15.14 9.21 -13.55
C ALA A 152 13.65 9.13 -13.89
N HIS A 153 12.96 10.27 -13.82
CA HIS A 153 11.52 10.38 -14.18
C HIS A 153 11.37 10.58 -15.70
N GLY A 154 11.38 9.48 -16.44
CA GLY A 154 11.35 9.48 -17.90
C GLY A 154 12.70 9.89 -18.52
N ARG A 155 12.77 9.82 -19.83
CA ARG A 155 13.91 10.27 -20.64
C ARG A 155 13.39 10.94 -21.89
N ASP A 156 14.00 12.08 -22.28
CA ASP A 156 13.65 12.82 -23.49
C ASP A 156 14.91 13.36 -24.19
N GLY A 157 14.95 13.28 -25.50
CA GLY A 157 16.07 13.72 -26.33
C GLY A 157 17.31 12.84 -26.21
N ILE A 158 18.49 13.45 -26.34
CA ILE A 158 19.79 12.78 -26.24
C ILE A 158 20.30 12.91 -24.80
N VAL A 159 20.05 11.87 -24.00
CA VAL A 159 20.35 11.88 -22.54
C VAL A 159 21.66 11.19 -22.17
N GLY A 160 22.40 10.66 -23.18
CA GLY A 160 23.63 9.88 -22.94
C GLY A 160 23.34 8.42 -22.55
N GLU A 161 24.40 7.70 -22.18
CA GLU A 161 24.27 6.33 -21.69
C GLU A 161 23.63 6.31 -20.29
N ARG A 162 22.85 5.25 -20.00
CA ARG A 162 22.22 5.06 -18.71
C ARG A 162 23.29 4.85 -17.62
N PRO A 163 23.26 5.62 -16.51
CA PRO A 163 24.12 5.33 -15.35
C PRO A 163 23.79 4.00 -14.70
N ALA A 164 24.79 3.27 -14.22
CA ALA A 164 24.60 1.95 -13.58
C ALA A 164 23.73 2.00 -12.31
N ASP A 165 23.82 3.10 -11.57
CA ASP A 165 23.08 3.28 -10.29
C ASP A 165 21.76 4.05 -10.45
N GLU A 166 21.23 4.15 -11.68
CA GLU A 166 19.96 4.81 -11.94
C GLU A 166 18.78 3.84 -11.71
N ILE A 167 17.66 4.37 -11.25
CA ILE A 167 16.35 3.71 -11.26
C ILE A 167 15.43 4.52 -12.16
N GLY A 168 14.95 3.93 -13.26
CA GLY A 168 13.97 4.60 -14.12
C GLY A 168 12.57 4.56 -13.53
N SER A 169 11.80 5.64 -13.70
CA SER A 169 10.42 5.78 -13.26
C SER A 169 9.56 6.34 -14.38
N HIS A 170 8.54 5.59 -14.81
CA HIS A 170 7.71 5.93 -15.97
C HIS A 170 6.23 5.85 -15.61
N ALA A 171 5.53 6.98 -15.71
CA ALA A 171 4.11 7.08 -15.39
C ALA A 171 3.28 7.29 -16.65
N LEU A 172 2.45 6.30 -16.99
CA LEU A 172 1.52 6.36 -18.13
C LEU A 172 0.11 6.71 -17.66
N ARG A 173 -0.64 7.46 -18.46
CA ARG A 173 -2.02 7.84 -18.19
C ARG A 173 -2.87 7.56 -19.42
N GLY A 174 -3.96 6.78 -19.25
CA GLY A 174 -4.85 6.45 -20.37
C GLY A 174 -6.09 5.66 -19.93
N GLY A 175 -7.16 5.81 -20.67
CA GLY A 175 -8.39 5.05 -20.48
C GLY A 175 -8.95 5.14 -19.06
N ASP A 176 -9.39 3.98 -18.59
CA ASP A 176 -9.98 3.72 -17.26
C ASP A 176 -9.15 2.75 -16.41
N VAL A 177 -7.87 2.56 -16.75
CA VAL A 177 -6.95 1.63 -16.06
C VAL A 177 -6.95 1.90 -14.55
N VAL A 178 -7.27 0.88 -13.78
CA VAL A 178 -7.34 0.98 -12.30
C VAL A 178 -5.95 1.16 -11.70
N GLY A 179 -4.96 0.41 -12.20
CA GLY A 179 -3.57 0.52 -11.83
C GLY A 179 -2.75 -0.70 -12.27
N ASP A 180 -1.82 -0.48 -13.19
CA ASP A 180 -0.81 -1.46 -13.60
C ASP A 180 0.54 -1.02 -13.08
N HIS A 181 1.33 -1.96 -12.57
CA HIS A 181 2.67 -1.69 -12.05
C HIS A 181 3.60 -2.81 -12.48
N THR A 182 4.70 -2.45 -13.11
CA THR A 182 5.76 -3.37 -13.51
C THR A 182 7.09 -2.90 -12.95
N VAL A 183 7.80 -3.80 -12.28
CA VAL A 183 9.21 -3.64 -11.95
C VAL A 183 10.00 -4.52 -12.90
N MET A 184 10.92 -3.91 -13.64
CA MET A 184 11.80 -4.60 -14.58
C MET A 184 13.22 -4.59 -14.06
N PHE A 185 13.87 -5.73 -14.11
CA PHE A 185 15.31 -5.90 -13.92
C PHE A 185 15.90 -6.38 -15.25
N ALA A 186 16.65 -5.50 -15.92
CA ALA A 186 17.20 -5.77 -17.25
C ALA A 186 18.71 -6.01 -17.16
N GLY A 187 19.15 -7.22 -17.47
CA GLY A 187 20.55 -7.62 -17.62
C GLY A 187 20.95 -7.76 -19.08
N MET A 188 22.25 -8.00 -19.32
CA MET A 188 22.75 -8.27 -20.66
C MET A 188 22.33 -9.69 -21.10
N GLY A 189 21.39 -9.75 -22.04
CA GLY A 189 20.88 -11.02 -22.60
C GLY A 189 19.68 -11.61 -21.88
N GLU A 190 19.24 -11.04 -20.75
CA GLU A 190 18.05 -11.48 -20.02
C GLU A 190 17.31 -10.33 -19.33
N ARG A 191 16.06 -10.55 -18.95
CA ARG A 191 15.23 -9.59 -18.26
C ARG A 191 14.20 -10.31 -17.39
N ILE A 192 13.97 -9.78 -16.18
CA ILE A 192 12.89 -10.21 -15.29
C ILE A 192 11.89 -9.09 -15.17
N GLU A 193 10.62 -9.39 -15.31
CA GLU A 193 9.51 -8.45 -15.14
C GLU A 193 8.55 -8.98 -14.07
N LEU A 194 8.34 -8.20 -13.03
CA LEU A 194 7.34 -8.44 -11.99
C LEU A 194 6.17 -7.49 -12.25
N THR A 195 5.03 -8.01 -12.63
CA THR A 195 3.88 -7.19 -13.05
C THR A 195 2.63 -7.52 -12.26
N HIS A 196 1.96 -6.49 -11.76
CA HIS A 196 0.61 -6.54 -11.21
C HIS A 196 -0.32 -5.64 -12.04
N ARG A 197 -1.52 -6.15 -12.37
CA ARG A 197 -2.58 -5.41 -13.04
C ARG A 197 -3.86 -5.49 -12.24
N ALA A 198 -4.41 -4.33 -11.88
CA ALA A 198 -5.70 -4.22 -11.23
C ALA A 198 -6.78 -3.94 -12.27
N THR A 199 -7.81 -4.79 -12.32
CA THR A 199 -8.97 -4.62 -13.21
C THR A 199 -10.22 -4.18 -12.45
N ASP A 200 -10.25 -4.34 -11.13
CA ASP A 200 -11.36 -3.93 -10.26
C ASP A 200 -10.81 -3.39 -8.92
N ARG A 201 -11.42 -2.33 -8.40
CA ARG A 201 -11.10 -1.76 -7.09
C ARG A 201 -11.55 -2.64 -5.90
N LYS A 202 -12.39 -3.64 -6.13
CA LYS A 202 -12.80 -4.61 -5.11
C LYS A 202 -11.63 -5.38 -4.51
N ILE A 203 -10.51 -5.52 -5.22
CA ILE A 203 -9.29 -6.16 -4.69
C ILE A 203 -8.76 -5.46 -3.43
N PHE A 204 -8.92 -4.13 -3.33
CA PHE A 204 -8.52 -3.38 -2.13
C PHE A 204 -9.49 -3.60 -0.98
N ALA A 205 -10.79 -3.70 -1.28
CA ALA A 205 -11.82 -3.99 -0.30
C ALA A 205 -11.66 -5.42 0.28
N ALA A 206 -11.42 -6.41 -0.59
CA ALA A 206 -11.15 -7.80 -0.18
C ALA A 206 -9.91 -7.89 0.72
N GLY A 207 -8.84 -7.16 0.38
CA GLY A 207 -7.64 -7.11 1.23
C GLY A 207 -7.89 -6.43 2.58
N ALA A 208 -8.74 -5.40 2.64
CA ALA A 208 -9.11 -4.75 3.90
C ALA A 208 -9.93 -5.68 4.81
N LEU A 209 -10.87 -6.45 4.25
CA LEU A 209 -11.62 -7.46 4.99
C LEU A 209 -10.70 -8.58 5.49
N LYS A 210 -9.80 -9.09 4.64
CA LYS A 210 -8.79 -10.06 5.05
C LYS A 210 -7.91 -9.53 6.20
N ALA A 211 -7.54 -8.26 6.17
CA ALA A 211 -6.79 -7.64 7.26
C ALA A 211 -7.63 -7.54 8.54
N ALA A 212 -8.94 -7.26 8.42
CA ALA A 212 -9.85 -7.21 9.56
C ALA A 212 -10.02 -8.58 10.20
N GLU A 213 -10.23 -9.63 9.41
CA GLU A 213 -10.28 -11.02 9.89
C GLU A 213 -8.99 -11.40 10.61
N TRP A 214 -7.84 -11.07 10.00
CA TRP A 214 -6.53 -11.44 10.54
C TRP A 214 -6.19 -10.69 11.81
N VAL A 215 -6.47 -9.36 11.89
CA VAL A 215 -6.10 -8.53 13.04
C VAL A 215 -6.92 -8.85 14.29
N PHE A 216 -8.11 -9.41 14.11
CA PHE A 216 -8.94 -9.90 15.20
C PHE A 216 -8.23 -11.04 15.94
N GLY A 217 -7.93 -10.83 17.20
CA GLY A 217 -7.22 -11.81 18.03
C GLY A 217 -5.69 -11.72 18.00
N GLN A 218 -5.10 -10.77 17.24
CA GLN A 218 -3.66 -10.49 17.32
C GLN A 218 -3.32 -9.73 18.61
N PRO A 219 -2.10 -9.87 19.13
CA PRO A 219 -1.64 -9.05 20.25
C PRO A 219 -1.51 -7.58 19.82
N PRO A 220 -1.58 -6.62 20.78
CA PRO A 220 -1.35 -5.21 20.49
C PRO A 220 -0.01 -4.98 19.79
N SER A 221 -0.07 -4.48 18.56
CA SER A 221 1.08 -4.07 17.75
C SER A 221 0.59 -3.33 16.52
N LEU A 222 1.51 -2.63 15.83
CA LEU A 222 1.27 -2.11 14.50
C LEU A 222 1.79 -3.11 13.46
N TYR A 223 0.90 -3.56 12.61
CA TYR A 223 1.14 -4.55 11.57
C TYR A 223 1.01 -3.94 10.18
N SER A 224 1.69 -4.54 9.22
CA SER A 224 1.59 -4.25 7.80
C SER A 224 0.74 -5.29 7.06
N MET A 225 0.44 -5.03 5.79
CA MET A 225 -0.16 -6.07 4.93
C MET A 225 0.78 -7.25 4.67
N GLN A 226 2.09 -7.08 4.79
CA GLN A 226 3.03 -8.21 4.66
C GLN A 226 2.90 -9.16 5.84
N ASP A 227 2.65 -8.66 7.06
CA ASP A 227 2.35 -9.49 8.24
C ASP A 227 1.05 -10.27 8.02
N VAL A 228 -0.01 -9.59 7.57
CA VAL A 228 -1.32 -10.21 7.25
C VAL A 228 -1.18 -11.34 6.23
N LEU A 229 -0.25 -11.23 5.30
CA LEU A 229 -0.03 -12.19 4.21
C LEU A 229 1.04 -13.24 4.56
N GLY A 230 1.68 -13.17 5.73
CA GLY A 230 2.76 -14.08 6.10
C GLY A 230 4.01 -13.92 5.22
N LEU A 231 4.28 -12.71 4.72
CA LEU A 231 5.44 -12.40 3.86
C LEU A 231 6.62 -11.83 4.64
N THR A 232 6.49 -11.62 5.92
CA THR A 232 7.57 -11.21 6.83
C THR A 232 8.38 -12.44 7.22
N SER A 233 9.68 -12.38 7.02
CA SER A 233 10.65 -13.42 7.46
C SER A 233 11.12 -13.16 8.88
#